data_c0167d294500fb42db0eb7ea28adf120
#
_entry.id   c0167d294500fb42db0eb7ea28adf120
#
_cell.length_a   1.000
_cell.length_b   1.000
_cell.length_c   1.000
_cell.angle_alpha   90.00
_cell.angle_beta   90.00
_cell.angle_gamma   90.00
#
_symmetry.space_group_name_H-M   'P 1'
#
loop_
_entity.id
_entity.type
_entity.pdbx_description
1 polymer ?
#
loop_
_entity_poly.entity_id
_entity_poly.type
_entity_poly.pdbx_seq_one_letter_code
_entity_poly.pdbx_strand_id
1 'polypeptide(L)'
;GHNAYAYCLNNPVNREDSNGNWSMPNWLKVTIGAVALVGAVALTVATGGGAASVAVGVAKVVGSVAVSTAVSAGVGYLENGKQGAIDGACNGFMFGSLSACGGAALKYANVHAATTGSPNSMGKAGERMAGIDPSAKRAIRINGRVRIPDELTQTTLKEVKNAKYISNTLQLRDFAYYAKITGRTLELWVRPTTKIAKTVIDAGWNIRYLW
;
A
#
# COMPACT_ATOMS: atom_id res chain seq x y z
N GLY A 1 -10.73 45.89 -7.08
CA GLY A 1 -9.31 46.15 -7.26
C GLY A 1 -8.50 45.01 -6.68
N HIS A 2 -7.64 44.41 -7.50
CA HIS A 2 -6.71 43.39 -7.00
C HIS A 2 -5.74 44.07 -6.02
N ASN A 3 -5.56 43.48 -4.85
CA ASN A 3 -4.62 44.01 -3.84
C ASN A 3 -3.19 43.68 -4.31
N ALA A 4 -2.51 44.64 -4.91
CA ALA A 4 -1.12 44.53 -5.36
C ALA A 4 -0.14 44.12 -4.24
N TYR A 5 -0.52 44.28 -2.99
CA TYR A 5 0.28 43.90 -1.82
C TYR A 5 0.16 42.43 -1.43
N ALA A 6 -0.78 41.66 -2.01
CA ALA A 6 -0.88 40.24 -1.76
C ALA A 6 0.15 39.42 -2.58
N TYR A 7 0.82 40.06 -3.55
CA TYR A 7 1.84 39.39 -4.36
C TYR A 7 3.02 38.95 -3.49
N CYS A 8 3.39 37.69 -3.61
CA CYS A 8 4.48 37.06 -2.85
C CYS A 8 4.35 37.22 -1.33
N LEU A 9 3.14 37.29 -0.77
CA LEU A 9 2.88 37.53 0.65
C LEU A 9 3.55 38.78 1.19
N ASN A 10 3.51 39.89 0.44
CA ASN A 10 4.13 41.17 0.74
C ASN A 10 5.67 41.16 0.86
N ASN A 11 6.33 40.12 0.30
CA ASN A 11 7.79 40.03 0.25
C ASN A 11 8.32 39.73 -1.17
N PRO A 12 8.12 40.63 -2.14
CA PRO A 12 8.50 40.42 -3.54
C PRO A 12 10.02 40.39 -3.76
N VAL A 13 10.81 40.82 -2.79
CA VAL A 13 12.29 40.83 -2.88
C VAL A 13 12.88 39.42 -2.68
N ASN A 14 12.23 38.62 -1.84
CA ASN A 14 12.71 37.27 -1.48
C ASN A 14 11.84 36.13 -2.01
N ARG A 15 10.83 36.45 -2.83
CA ARG A 15 9.89 35.48 -3.38
C ARG A 15 9.56 35.82 -4.81
N GLU A 16 9.74 34.86 -5.71
CA GLU A 16 9.33 34.93 -7.08
C GLU A 16 8.04 34.12 -7.28
N ASP A 17 7.03 34.77 -7.84
CA ASP A 17 5.82 34.11 -8.33
C ASP A 17 5.84 34.12 -9.84
N SER A 18 6.56 33.16 -10.43
CA SER A 18 6.73 33.07 -11.89
C SER A 18 5.45 32.76 -12.64
N ASN A 19 4.39 32.30 -11.96
CA ASN A 19 3.12 31.86 -12.58
C ASN A 19 1.88 32.56 -12.02
N GLY A 20 2.03 33.62 -11.19
CA GLY A 20 0.92 34.27 -10.51
C GLY A 20 0.24 33.42 -9.44
N ASN A 21 0.80 32.28 -9.10
CA ASN A 21 0.34 31.38 -8.03
C ASN A 21 1.20 31.56 -6.78
N TRP A 22 0.59 31.29 -5.62
CA TRP A 22 1.27 31.35 -4.33
C TRP A 22 2.47 30.36 -4.28
N SER A 23 3.70 30.88 -4.14
CA SER A 23 4.89 30.06 -3.97
C SER A 23 5.19 29.79 -2.52
N MET A 24 5.22 28.52 -2.15
CA MET A 24 5.55 28.09 -0.80
C MET A 24 7.08 28.18 -0.56
N PRO A 25 7.55 28.83 0.53
CA PRO A 25 8.98 28.90 0.81
C PRO A 25 9.57 27.51 1.12
N ASN A 26 10.83 27.31 0.77
CA ASN A 26 11.50 26.00 0.88
C ASN A 26 11.51 25.44 2.30
N TRP A 27 11.72 26.28 3.32
CA TRP A 27 11.68 25.83 4.71
C TRP A 27 10.31 25.22 5.08
N LEU A 28 9.21 25.78 4.56
CA LEU A 28 7.86 25.26 4.83
C LEU A 28 7.63 23.94 4.10
N LYS A 29 8.12 23.80 2.87
CA LYS A 29 8.07 22.52 2.11
C LYS A 29 8.82 21.41 2.85
N VAL A 30 10.03 21.72 3.36
CA VAL A 30 10.83 20.78 4.15
C VAL A 30 10.13 20.41 5.46
N THR A 31 9.52 21.37 6.16
CA THR A 31 8.78 21.11 7.39
C THR A 31 7.58 20.18 7.15
N ILE A 32 6.77 20.46 6.13
CA ILE A 32 5.62 19.61 5.75
C ILE A 32 6.10 18.21 5.39
N GLY A 33 7.14 18.10 4.56
CA GLY A 33 7.73 16.85 4.17
C GLY A 33 8.25 16.04 5.36
N ALA A 34 8.92 16.68 6.32
CA ALA A 34 9.42 16.02 7.52
C ALA A 34 8.30 15.46 8.40
N VAL A 35 7.24 16.23 8.64
CA VAL A 35 6.06 15.77 9.39
C VAL A 35 5.38 14.61 8.69
N ALA A 36 5.19 14.69 7.36
CA ALA A 36 4.58 13.64 6.57
C ALA A 36 5.43 12.35 6.57
N LEU A 37 6.76 12.48 6.48
CA LEU A 37 7.68 11.34 6.53
C LEU A 37 7.63 10.63 7.89
N VAL A 38 7.64 11.38 8.99
CA VAL A 38 7.50 10.81 10.35
C VAL A 38 6.16 10.08 10.47
N GLY A 39 5.08 10.67 9.98
CA GLY A 39 3.75 10.05 9.94
C GLY A 39 3.75 8.75 9.12
N ALA A 40 4.36 8.75 7.94
CA ALA A 40 4.48 7.56 7.09
C ALA A 40 5.24 6.42 7.77
N VAL A 41 6.35 6.73 8.44
CA VAL A 41 7.14 5.75 9.19
C VAL A 41 6.34 5.21 10.38
N ALA A 42 5.71 6.07 11.17
CA ALA A 42 4.89 5.66 12.32
C ALA A 42 3.74 4.73 11.90
N LEU A 43 3.00 5.07 10.83
CA LEU A 43 1.94 4.23 10.28
C LEU A 43 2.48 2.89 9.73
N THR A 44 3.67 2.89 9.11
CA THR A 44 4.32 1.68 8.62
C THR A 44 4.70 0.75 9.78
N VAL A 45 5.24 1.30 10.86
CA VAL A 45 5.54 0.54 12.09
C VAL A 45 4.26 -0.05 12.70
N ALA A 46 3.19 0.75 12.80
CA ALA A 46 1.91 0.31 13.36
C ALA A 46 1.22 -0.80 12.52
N THR A 47 1.52 -0.89 11.23
CA THR A 47 0.95 -1.90 10.32
C THR A 47 1.87 -3.10 10.08
N GLY A 48 3.12 -3.03 10.52
CA GLY A 48 4.11 -4.10 10.32
C GLY A 48 3.80 -5.32 11.17
N GLY A 49 3.72 -6.51 10.55
CA GLY A 49 3.45 -7.79 11.23
C GLY A 49 4.66 -8.40 11.95
N GLY A 50 5.83 -7.75 11.91
CA GLY A 50 7.08 -8.21 12.51
C GLY A 50 8.27 -7.34 12.13
N ALA A 51 9.40 -7.47 12.83
CA ALA A 51 10.57 -6.60 12.64
C ALA A 51 11.08 -6.55 11.18
N ALA A 52 11.13 -7.69 10.51
CA ALA A 52 11.59 -7.76 9.12
C ALA A 52 10.65 -7.03 8.15
N SER A 53 9.32 -7.19 8.29
CA SER A 53 8.33 -6.51 7.44
C SER A 53 8.30 -5.00 7.70
N VAL A 54 8.49 -4.58 8.95
CA VAL A 54 8.64 -3.17 9.32
C VAL A 54 9.88 -2.57 8.67
N ALA A 55 11.04 -3.24 8.76
CA ALA A 55 12.29 -2.76 8.16
C ALA A 55 12.16 -2.57 6.64
N VAL A 56 11.59 -3.56 5.93
CA VAL A 56 11.33 -3.46 4.49
C VAL A 56 10.33 -2.33 4.18
N GLY A 57 9.28 -2.18 4.97
CA GLY A 57 8.28 -1.12 4.80
C GLY A 57 8.89 0.28 4.97
N VAL A 58 9.68 0.49 6.01
CA VAL A 58 10.38 1.76 6.26
C VAL A 58 11.39 2.04 5.14
N ALA A 59 12.17 1.04 4.71
CA ALA A 59 13.11 1.20 3.60
C ALA A 59 12.42 1.62 2.30
N LYS A 60 11.24 1.08 1.99
CA LYS A 60 10.44 1.49 0.83
C LYS A 60 9.96 2.93 0.95
N VAL A 61 9.45 3.36 2.11
CA VAL A 61 9.03 4.75 2.37
C VAL A 61 10.19 5.70 2.16
N VAL A 62 11.31 5.47 2.82
CA VAL A 62 12.50 6.34 2.71
C VAL A 62 13.06 6.34 1.29
N GLY A 63 13.15 5.17 0.66
CA GLY A 63 13.63 5.03 -0.72
C GLY A 63 12.76 5.78 -1.73
N SER A 64 11.43 5.70 -1.62
CA SER A 64 10.53 6.42 -2.53
C SER A 64 10.66 7.95 -2.39
N VAL A 65 10.81 8.45 -1.17
CA VAL A 65 11.03 9.88 -0.91
C VAL A 65 12.38 10.33 -1.45
N ALA A 66 13.44 9.55 -1.26
CA ALA A 66 14.77 9.85 -1.79
C ALA A 66 14.78 9.94 -3.32
N VAL A 67 14.13 8.98 -4.00
CA VAL A 67 13.99 8.99 -5.46
C VAL A 67 13.21 10.22 -5.93
N SER A 68 12.07 10.52 -5.32
CA SER A 68 11.27 11.71 -5.66
C SER A 68 12.08 13.00 -5.50
N THR A 69 12.84 13.11 -4.41
CA THR A 69 13.71 14.25 -4.14
C THR A 69 14.80 14.40 -5.19
N ALA A 70 15.51 13.31 -5.52
CA ALA A 70 16.61 13.32 -6.49
C ALA A 70 16.13 13.65 -7.91
N VAL A 71 15.02 13.05 -8.36
CA VAL A 71 14.44 13.32 -9.68
C VAL A 71 14.01 14.77 -9.80
N SER A 72 13.28 15.30 -8.81
CA SER A 72 12.84 16.70 -8.82
C SER A 72 13.99 17.69 -8.74
N ALA A 73 15.07 17.37 -7.99
CA ALA A 73 16.28 18.18 -7.97
C ALA A 73 16.98 18.20 -9.34
N GLY A 74 17.05 17.05 -10.01
CA GLY A 74 17.65 16.94 -11.35
C GLY A 74 16.90 17.76 -12.38
N VAL A 75 15.58 17.66 -12.41
CA VAL A 75 14.72 18.47 -13.30
C VAL A 75 14.90 19.96 -12.99
N GLY A 76 14.81 20.36 -11.72
CA GLY A 76 14.99 21.75 -11.33
C GLY A 76 16.38 22.30 -11.70
N TYR A 77 17.44 21.48 -11.60
CA TYR A 77 18.77 21.88 -12.04
C TYR A 77 18.84 22.18 -13.55
N LEU A 78 18.17 21.38 -14.37
CA LEU A 78 18.10 21.60 -15.81
C LEU A 78 17.32 22.88 -16.15
N GLU A 79 16.34 23.27 -15.36
CA GLU A 79 15.52 24.46 -15.57
C GLU A 79 16.20 25.74 -15.11
N ASN A 80 16.79 25.74 -13.90
CA ASN A 80 17.29 26.97 -13.25
C ASN A 80 18.60 26.76 -12.47
N GLY A 81 19.45 25.84 -12.91
CA GLY A 81 20.76 25.60 -12.32
C GLY A 81 20.69 25.22 -10.82
N LYS A 82 21.63 25.71 -10.04
CA LYS A 82 21.76 25.35 -8.60
C LYS A 82 20.52 25.73 -7.79
N GLN A 83 19.91 26.86 -8.04
CA GLN A 83 18.71 27.32 -7.32
C GLN A 83 17.53 26.42 -7.67
N GLY A 84 17.33 26.10 -8.94
CA GLY A 84 16.28 25.16 -9.37
C GLY A 84 16.46 23.76 -8.77
N ALA A 85 17.70 23.29 -8.59
CA ALA A 85 17.98 22.03 -7.91
C ALA A 85 17.51 22.04 -6.44
N ILE A 86 17.76 23.14 -5.72
CA ILE A 86 17.32 23.29 -4.33
C ILE A 86 15.78 23.32 -4.26
N ASP A 87 15.14 24.12 -5.08
CA ASP A 87 13.69 24.25 -5.11
C ASP A 87 13.02 22.93 -5.53
N GLY A 88 13.58 22.26 -6.53
CA GLY A 88 13.17 20.93 -6.97
C GLY A 88 13.31 19.87 -5.88
N ALA A 89 14.45 19.85 -5.16
CA ALA A 89 14.67 18.94 -4.04
C ALA A 89 13.61 19.15 -2.93
N CYS A 90 13.34 20.41 -2.55
CA CYS A 90 12.33 20.72 -1.54
C CYS A 90 10.92 20.31 -1.96
N ASN A 91 10.56 20.50 -3.23
CA ASN A 91 9.30 20.05 -3.80
C ASN A 91 9.22 18.51 -3.81
N GLY A 92 10.24 17.84 -4.31
CA GLY A 92 10.30 16.38 -4.39
C GLY A 92 10.25 15.72 -3.01
N PHE A 93 10.92 16.29 -2.01
CA PHE A 93 10.86 15.83 -0.63
C PHE A 93 9.45 16.00 -0.04
N MET A 94 8.83 17.16 -0.19
CA MET A 94 7.48 17.42 0.31
C MET A 94 6.44 16.47 -0.33
N PHE A 95 6.36 16.44 -1.65
CA PHE A 95 5.36 15.63 -2.34
C PHE A 95 5.62 14.13 -2.22
N GLY A 96 6.88 13.70 -2.25
CA GLY A 96 7.26 12.32 -2.01
C GLY A 96 6.85 11.83 -0.62
N SER A 97 7.08 12.66 0.41
CA SER A 97 6.68 12.35 1.79
C SER A 97 5.17 12.34 1.99
N LEU A 98 4.43 13.28 1.37
CA LEU A 98 2.97 13.29 1.40
C LEU A 98 2.37 12.05 0.73
N SER A 99 2.89 11.66 -0.43
CA SER A 99 2.48 10.44 -1.12
C SER A 99 2.74 9.18 -0.29
N ALA A 100 3.92 9.10 0.32
CA ALA A 100 4.28 7.99 1.20
C ALA A 100 3.38 7.91 2.44
N CYS A 101 3.06 9.07 3.04
CA CYS A 101 2.13 9.16 4.17
C CYS A 101 0.72 8.72 3.78
N GLY A 102 0.21 9.19 2.64
CA GLY A 102 -1.10 8.77 2.10
C GLY A 102 -1.18 7.26 1.87
N GLY A 103 -0.15 6.67 1.24
CA GLY A 103 -0.06 5.22 1.04
C GLY A 103 -0.03 4.44 2.35
N ALA A 104 0.77 4.90 3.34
CA ALA A 104 0.83 4.29 4.66
C ALA A 104 -0.50 4.41 5.42
N ALA A 105 -1.21 5.54 5.31
CA ALA A 105 -2.52 5.75 5.92
C ALA A 105 -3.58 4.81 5.33
N LEU A 106 -3.61 4.63 4.01
CA LEU A 106 -4.51 3.68 3.35
C LEU A 106 -4.23 2.24 3.80
N LYS A 107 -2.95 1.86 3.90
CA LYS A 107 -2.55 0.55 4.43
C LYS A 107 -3.01 0.38 5.87
N TYR A 108 -2.76 1.37 6.73
CA TYR A 108 -3.22 1.35 8.13
C TYR A 108 -4.72 1.17 8.24
N ALA A 109 -5.51 1.94 7.48
CA ALA A 109 -6.98 1.83 7.48
C ALA A 109 -7.45 0.43 7.05
N ASN A 110 -6.83 -0.16 6.02
CA ASN A 110 -7.15 -1.52 5.59
C ASN A 110 -6.79 -2.57 6.64
N VAL A 111 -5.59 -2.49 7.25
CA VAL A 111 -5.17 -3.40 8.33
C VAL A 111 -6.11 -3.28 9.51
N HIS A 112 -6.45 -2.05 9.93
CA HIS A 112 -7.38 -1.82 11.04
C HIS A 112 -8.76 -2.41 10.74
N ALA A 113 -9.33 -2.14 9.57
CA ALA A 113 -10.59 -2.74 9.13
C ALA A 113 -10.52 -4.29 9.07
N ALA A 114 -9.36 -4.83 8.67
CA ALA A 114 -9.15 -6.28 8.61
C ALA A 114 -9.02 -6.94 9.99
N THR A 115 -8.67 -6.18 11.04
CA THR A 115 -8.41 -6.73 12.38
C THR A 115 -9.51 -6.44 13.41
N THR A 116 -10.25 -5.34 13.24
CA THR A 116 -11.22 -4.84 14.25
C THR A 116 -12.65 -4.66 13.72
N GLY A 117 -12.84 -4.80 12.41
CA GLY A 117 -14.16 -4.65 11.79
C GLY A 117 -15.11 -5.84 12.02
N SER A 118 -16.34 -5.75 11.51
CA SER A 118 -17.27 -6.88 11.45
C SER A 118 -16.69 -8.01 10.57
N PRO A 119 -17.13 -9.27 10.73
CA PRO A 119 -16.63 -10.39 9.92
C PRO A 119 -16.68 -10.11 8.40
N ASN A 120 -17.74 -9.45 7.93
CA ASN A 120 -17.89 -9.11 6.52
C ASN A 120 -16.90 -7.99 6.08
N SER A 121 -16.75 -6.93 6.89
CA SER A 121 -15.78 -5.86 6.59
C SER A 121 -14.33 -6.37 6.67
N MET A 122 -14.05 -7.25 7.62
CA MET A 122 -12.74 -7.91 7.74
C MET A 122 -12.42 -8.78 6.52
N GLY A 123 -13.41 -9.53 6.00
CA GLY A 123 -13.26 -10.33 4.77
C GLY A 123 -12.92 -9.44 3.58
N LYS A 124 -13.76 -8.43 3.32
CA LYS A 124 -13.55 -7.48 2.21
C LYS A 124 -12.22 -6.70 2.31
N ALA A 125 -11.78 -6.35 3.51
CA ALA A 125 -10.47 -5.71 3.71
C ALA A 125 -9.33 -6.67 3.37
N GLY A 126 -9.42 -7.94 3.78
CA GLY A 126 -8.47 -8.97 3.42
C GLY A 126 -8.38 -9.19 1.91
N GLU A 127 -9.52 -9.27 1.22
CA GLU A 127 -9.58 -9.40 -0.25
C GLU A 127 -8.88 -8.20 -0.94
N ARG A 128 -9.17 -6.96 -0.51
CA ARG A 128 -8.49 -5.75 -1.06
C ARG A 128 -6.98 -5.79 -0.84
N MET A 129 -6.52 -6.24 0.33
CA MET A 129 -5.09 -6.33 0.63
C MET A 129 -4.40 -7.44 -0.18
N ALA A 130 -5.10 -8.51 -0.49
CA ALA A 130 -4.62 -9.57 -1.39
C ALA A 130 -4.68 -9.18 -2.87
N GLY A 131 -5.18 -7.98 -3.20
CA GLY A 131 -5.33 -7.51 -4.57
C GLY A 131 -6.38 -8.28 -5.36
N ILE A 132 -7.43 -8.80 -4.69
CA ILE A 132 -8.50 -9.54 -5.36
C ILE A 132 -9.35 -8.58 -6.18
N ASP A 133 -9.50 -8.88 -7.46
CA ASP A 133 -10.50 -8.26 -8.33
C ASP A 133 -11.86 -8.95 -8.11
N PRO A 134 -12.89 -8.24 -7.61
CA PRO A 134 -14.21 -8.82 -7.43
C PRO A 134 -14.81 -9.42 -8.70
N SER A 135 -14.43 -8.92 -9.88
CA SER A 135 -14.88 -9.43 -11.18
C SER A 135 -14.24 -10.76 -11.56
N ALA A 136 -13.13 -11.14 -10.93
CA ALA A 136 -12.43 -12.39 -11.17
C ALA A 136 -13.02 -13.61 -10.43
N LYS A 137 -14.01 -13.38 -9.56
CA LYS A 137 -14.73 -14.47 -8.87
C LYS A 137 -15.54 -15.31 -9.86
N ARG A 138 -15.29 -16.61 -9.88
CA ARG A 138 -15.94 -17.58 -10.77
C ARG A 138 -16.51 -18.73 -9.96
N ALA A 139 -17.76 -19.08 -10.22
CA ALA A 139 -18.34 -20.29 -9.66
C ALA A 139 -17.79 -21.55 -10.35
N ILE A 140 -17.35 -22.49 -9.54
CA ILE A 140 -16.89 -23.82 -9.97
C ILE A 140 -17.74 -24.89 -9.31
N ARG A 141 -17.95 -26.00 -10.00
CA ARG A 141 -18.69 -27.16 -9.46
C ARG A 141 -17.70 -28.29 -9.15
N ILE A 142 -17.69 -28.72 -7.90
CA ILE A 142 -16.79 -29.77 -7.40
C ILE A 142 -17.57 -30.75 -6.56
N ASN A 143 -17.54 -32.03 -6.90
CA ASN A 143 -18.23 -33.10 -6.15
C ASN A 143 -19.69 -32.77 -5.85
N GLY A 144 -20.42 -32.24 -6.84
CA GLY A 144 -21.82 -31.84 -6.71
C GLY A 144 -22.06 -30.51 -5.97
N ARG A 145 -21.02 -29.86 -5.45
CA ARG A 145 -21.10 -28.59 -4.71
C ARG A 145 -20.65 -27.40 -5.56
N VAL A 146 -21.33 -26.28 -5.43
CA VAL A 146 -20.88 -25.01 -6.01
C VAL A 146 -19.94 -24.31 -5.03
N ARG A 147 -18.78 -23.88 -5.51
CA ARG A 147 -17.76 -23.13 -4.78
C ARG A 147 -17.39 -21.87 -5.55
N ILE A 148 -17.09 -20.81 -4.87
CA ILE A 148 -16.61 -19.56 -5.48
C ILE A 148 -15.32 -19.19 -4.76
N PRO A 149 -14.15 -19.46 -5.37
CA PRO A 149 -12.88 -18.96 -4.84
C PRO A 149 -12.83 -17.42 -4.95
N ASP A 150 -12.00 -16.80 -4.14
CA ASP A 150 -11.86 -15.34 -4.17
C ASP A 150 -11.26 -14.86 -5.49
N GLU A 151 -10.34 -15.64 -6.08
CA GLU A 151 -9.83 -15.39 -7.43
C GLU A 151 -9.53 -16.72 -8.13
N LEU A 152 -9.92 -16.83 -9.40
CA LEU A 152 -9.63 -17.97 -10.25
C LEU A 152 -9.07 -17.50 -11.58
N THR A 153 -7.78 -17.79 -11.81
CA THR A 153 -7.09 -17.56 -13.09
C THR A 153 -6.85 -18.87 -13.83
N GLN A 154 -6.21 -18.83 -15.00
CA GLN A 154 -5.82 -20.02 -15.72
C GLN A 154 -4.80 -20.88 -14.95
N THR A 155 -3.93 -20.25 -14.14
CA THR A 155 -2.81 -20.90 -13.46
C THR A 155 -2.95 -20.98 -11.95
N THR A 156 -3.83 -20.16 -11.34
CA THR A 156 -3.89 -20.00 -9.89
C THR A 156 -5.32 -20.02 -9.39
N LEU A 157 -5.54 -20.66 -8.23
CA LEU A 157 -6.72 -20.53 -7.39
C LEU A 157 -6.29 -19.85 -6.09
N LYS A 158 -6.87 -18.68 -5.81
CA LYS A 158 -6.55 -17.88 -4.62
C LYS A 158 -7.76 -17.83 -3.68
N GLU A 159 -7.48 -18.01 -2.40
CA GLU A 159 -8.47 -17.88 -1.33
C GLU A 159 -7.89 -16.98 -0.23
N VAL A 160 -8.70 -16.09 0.31
CA VAL A 160 -8.33 -15.16 1.39
C VAL A 160 -9.06 -15.55 2.66
N LYS A 161 -8.33 -15.76 3.73
CA LYS A 161 -8.89 -16.10 5.05
C LYS A 161 -8.38 -15.16 6.12
N ASN A 162 -9.21 -14.23 6.51
CA ASN A 162 -8.92 -13.27 7.57
C ASN A 162 -9.37 -13.80 8.95
N ALA A 163 -8.80 -14.91 9.40
CA ALA A 163 -9.14 -15.59 10.64
C ALA A 163 -7.91 -15.81 11.52
N LYS A 164 -8.13 -15.99 12.84
CA LYS A 164 -7.03 -16.30 13.80
C LYS A 164 -6.50 -17.71 13.62
N TYR A 165 -7.34 -18.65 13.19
CA TYR A 165 -6.99 -20.05 12.98
C TYR A 165 -7.67 -20.58 11.73
N ILE A 166 -6.95 -21.39 10.94
CA ILE A 166 -7.46 -22.03 9.74
C ILE A 166 -7.25 -23.54 9.85
N SER A 167 -8.35 -24.28 9.81
CA SER A 167 -8.37 -25.73 9.66
C SER A 167 -8.63 -26.12 8.20
N ASN A 168 -8.32 -27.37 7.85
CA ASN A 168 -8.59 -27.91 6.51
C ASN A 168 -10.09 -28.20 6.32
N THR A 169 -10.85 -27.14 6.10
CA THR A 169 -12.31 -27.20 5.91
C THR A 169 -12.68 -27.93 4.63
N LEU A 170 -13.93 -28.33 4.51
CA LEU A 170 -14.45 -28.96 3.29
C LEU A 170 -14.27 -28.05 2.05
N GLN A 171 -14.42 -26.72 2.21
CA GLN A 171 -14.18 -25.74 1.15
C GLN A 171 -12.71 -25.79 0.67
N LEU A 172 -11.74 -25.76 1.60
CA LEU A 172 -10.33 -25.80 1.23
C LEU A 172 -9.93 -27.14 0.59
N ARG A 173 -10.53 -28.24 1.04
CA ARG A 173 -10.33 -29.55 0.41
C ARG A 173 -10.91 -29.61 -1.00
N ASP A 174 -12.09 -29.05 -1.22
CA ASP A 174 -12.70 -28.96 -2.54
C ASP A 174 -11.80 -28.14 -3.49
N PHE A 175 -11.28 -27.01 -3.05
CA PHE A 175 -10.36 -26.18 -3.83
C PHE A 175 -9.04 -26.91 -4.13
N ALA A 176 -8.47 -27.61 -3.14
CA ALA A 176 -7.25 -28.39 -3.33
C ALA A 176 -7.45 -29.49 -4.37
N TYR A 177 -8.57 -30.21 -4.32
CA TYR A 177 -8.92 -31.20 -5.33
C TYR A 177 -9.06 -30.58 -6.72
N TYR A 178 -9.80 -29.45 -6.82
CA TYR A 178 -9.98 -28.76 -8.11
C TYR A 178 -8.65 -28.28 -8.70
N ALA A 179 -7.79 -27.69 -7.90
CA ALA A 179 -6.49 -27.23 -8.35
C ALA A 179 -5.62 -28.39 -8.85
N LYS A 180 -5.65 -29.54 -8.15
CA LYS A 180 -4.92 -30.74 -8.54
C LYS A 180 -5.35 -31.26 -9.92
N ILE A 181 -6.67 -31.38 -10.19
CA ILE A 181 -7.18 -31.89 -11.46
C ILE A 181 -7.05 -30.91 -12.62
N THR A 182 -6.90 -29.61 -12.33
CA THR A 182 -6.78 -28.55 -13.36
C THR A 182 -5.37 -28.00 -13.50
N GLY A 183 -4.40 -28.52 -12.73
CA GLY A 183 -3.00 -28.10 -12.79
C GLY A 183 -2.76 -26.68 -12.24
N ARG A 184 -3.66 -26.15 -11.39
CA ARG A 184 -3.54 -24.81 -10.84
C ARG A 184 -2.71 -24.79 -9.56
N THR A 185 -2.01 -23.69 -9.34
CA THR A 185 -1.34 -23.40 -8.07
C THR A 185 -2.37 -22.89 -7.04
N LEU A 186 -2.27 -23.38 -5.80
CA LEU A 186 -3.08 -22.95 -4.68
C LEU A 186 -2.39 -21.83 -3.91
N GLU A 187 -3.06 -20.73 -3.70
CA GLU A 187 -2.59 -19.66 -2.81
C GLU A 187 -3.61 -19.35 -1.71
N LEU A 188 -3.17 -19.43 -0.47
CA LEU A 188 -3.95 -19.06 0.71
C LEU A 188 -3.37 -17.80 1.35
N TRP A 189 -4.10 -16.70 1.25
CA TRP A 189 -3.71 -15.42 1.78
C TRP A 189 -4.28 -15.22 3.18
N VAL A 190 -3.41 -14.97 4.16
CA VAL A 190 -3.75 -14.95 5.59
C VAL A 190 -3.05 -13.81 6.31
N ARG A 191 -3.51 -13.48 7.52
CA ARG A 191 -2.77 -12.56 8.40
C ARG A 191 -1.46 -13.20 8.86
N PRO A 192 -0.38 -12.42 9.09
CA PRO A 192 0.88 -12.94 9.65
C PRO A 192 0.71 -13.67 10.98
N THR A 193 -0.32 -13.32 11.77
CA THR A 193 -0.61 -13.92 13.08
C THR A 193 -1.53 -15.13 13.02
N THR A 194 -1.98 -15.55 11.82
CA THR A 194 -2.89 -16.69 11.64
C THR A 194 -2.16 -18.01 11.92
N LYS A 195 -2.75 -18.82 12.78
CA LYS A 195 -2.30 -20.21 12.98
C LYS A 195 -2.94 -21.09 11.91
N ILE A 196 -2.13 -21.90 11.23
CA ILE A 196 -2.57 -22.74 10.13
C ILE A 196 -2.37 -24.21 10.52
N ALA A 197 -3.41 -25.03 10.38
CA ALA A 197 -3.31 -26.45 10.63
C ALA A 197 -2.35 -27.10 9.62
N LYS A 198 -1.52 -28.02 10.07
CA LYS A 198 -0.58 -28.79 9.21
C LYS A 198 -1.26 -29.43 8.01
N THR A 199 -2.48 -29.94 8.18
CA THR A 199 -3.28 -30.54 7.13
C THR A 199 -3.65 -29.60 5.96
N VAL A 200 -3.60 -28.27 6.15
CA VAL A 200 -3.74 -27.28 5.09
C VAL A 200 -2.45 -27.18 4.29
N ILE A 201 -1.32 -27.16 4.97
CA ILE A 201 0.01 -27.12 4.35
C ILE A 201 0.23 -28.41 3.55
N ASP A 202 -0.06 -29.56 4.14
CA ASP A 202 0.08 -30.89 3.51
C ASP A 202 -0.85 -31.05 2.29
N ALA A 203 -1.95 -30.28 2.21
CA ALA A 203 -2.83 -30.24 1.04
C ALA A 203 -2.30 -29.42 -0.13
N GLY A 204 -1.09 -28.85 -0.02
CA GLY A 204 -0.40 -28.14 -1.11
C GLY A 204 -0.72 -26.64 -1.21
N TRP A 205 -1.26 -26.03 -0.16
CA TRP A 205 -1.50 -24.61 -0.13
C TRP A 205 -0.20 -23.80 0.05
N ASN A 206 0.08 -22.89 -0.87
CA ASN A 206 1.13 -21.89 -0.72
C ASN A 206 0.61 -20.74 0.15
N ILE A 207 1.22 -20.56 1.31
CA ILE A 207 0.80 -19.54 2.25
C ILE A 207 1.40 -18.19 1.86
N ARG A 208 0.55 -17.17 1.76
CA ARG A 208 0.90 -15.78 1.52
C ARG A 208 0.38 -14.91 2.65
N TYR A 209 1.07 -13.81 2.92
CA TYR A 209 0.67 -12.90 4.00
C TYR A 209 0.11 -11.60 3.43
N LEU A 210 -0.96 -11.11 4.08
CA LEU A 210 -1.72 -9.93 3.65
C LEU A 210 -0.95 -8.61 3.84
N TRP A 211 0.01 -8.56 4.76
CA TRP A 211 0.86 -7.37 5.04
C TRP A 211 2.24 -7.77 5.60
#